data_4eba3e244eed0ae544be61816a92a331
#
_entry.id   4eba3e244eed0ae544be61816a92a331
#
_cell.length_a   1.000
_cell.length_b   1.000
_cell.length_c   1.000
_cell.angle_alpha   90.00
_cell.angle_beta   90.00
_cell.angle_gamma   90.00
#
_symmetry.space_group_name_H-M   'P 1'
#
loop_
_entity.id
_entity.type
_entity.pdbx_description
1 polymer ?
#
loop_
_entity_poly.entity_id
_entity_poly.type
_entity_poly.pdbx_seq_one_letter_code
_entity_poly.pdbx_strand_id
1 'polypeptide(L)'
;IDAAERLSPDTCDIVLSRGVTVDVIKRHSTIPVVPIDISAWDVLQALQPYAGNVRNAVFFRYGTPLPGLASVGRALGMKIKEYLYTSRNQMRLQLLQLNPADVDLFVARGTLISEWAAAMGFATLEIIDGEISAKRTLLEAVNVARARRAERQRTARFEAILNAVGEGIVVYDAQGQVNLVNPSAEHLLKCPRKEALGNHIRTVMPGVFSPDAVTTDKAEHGRIQDIRGTTIVINRVPILFQGQNMGTVCSLSDAKRISRAEEKLRTNLKSKGFTTRYRFGDIRTRSPHMRHLKELGMLYASTDAN
;
A
#
# COMPACT_ATOMS: atom_id res chain seq x y z
N ILE A 1 7.77 -25.62 -5.31
CA ILE A 1 6.46 -25.10 -4.88
C ILE A 1 6.48 -24.92 -3.37
N ASP A 2 6.76 -25.96 -2.58
CA ASP A 2 6.75 -25.94 -1.10
C ASP A 2 7.62 -24.82 -0.48
N ALA A 3 8.75 -24.49 -1.08
CA ALA A 3 9.60 -23.39 -0.62
C ALA A 3 8.98 -22.01 -0.87
N ALA A 4 8.23 -21.84 -1.97
CA ALA A 4 7.56 -20.58 -2.30
C ALA A 4 6.34 -20.31 -1.39
N GLU A 5 5.65 -21.36 -0.98
CA GLU A 5 4.49 -21.28 -0.08
C GLU A 5 4.88 -20.96 1.37
N ARG A 6 6.12 -21.28 1.75
CA ARG A 6 6.68 -20.96 3.09
C ARG A 6 7.17 -19.50 3.21
N LEU A 7 7.26 -18.78 2.12
CA LEU A 7 7.66 -17.38 2.14
C LEU A 7 6.53 -16.53 2.72
N SER A 8 6.81 -15.87 3.84
CA SER A 8 5.89 -14.94 4.48
C SER A 8 6.36 -13.49 4.25
N PRO A 9 5.43 -12.56 3.98
CA PRO A 9 5.74 -11.13 3.96
C PRO A 9 6.38 -10.60 5.25
N ASP A 10 6.16 -11.27 6.38
CA ASP A 10 6.72 -10.85 7.68
C ASP A 10 8.19 -11.23 7.83
N THR A 11 8.63 -12.28 7.11
CA THR A 11 10.01 -12.80 7.20
C THR A 11 10.87 -12.43 6.01
N CYS A 12 10.25 -12.03 4.88
CA CYS A 12 10.96 -11.78 3.64
C CYS A 12 10.36 -10.58 2.89
N ASP A 13 11.16 -9.55 2.64
CA ASP A 13 10.73 -8.35 1.91
C ASP A 13 10.75 -8.56 0.39
N ILE A 14 11.67 -9.39 -0.12
CA ILE A 14 11.89 -9.62 -1.55
C ILE A 14 12.56 -10.97 -1.79
N VAL A 15 12.28 -11.56 -2.94
CA VAL A 15 12.95 -12.80 -3.38
C VAL A 15 13.74 -12.51 -4.65
N LEU A 16 14.97 -13.00 -4.68
CA LEU A 16 15.78 -13.07 -5.90
C LEU A 16 15.65 -14.45 -6.51
N SER A 17 15.31 -14.53 -7.78
CA SER A 17 15.18 -15.80 -8.48
C SER A 17 15.52 -15.67 -9.95
N ARG A 18 15.64 -16.79 -10.67
CA ARG A 18 15.98 -16.79 -12.10
C ARG A 18 15.13 -17.78 -12.90
N GLY A 19 14.98 -17.49 -14.19
CA GLY A 19 14.33 -18.38 -15.15
C GLY A 19 12.88 -18.72 -14.74
N VAL A 20 12.50 -19.96 -14.96
CA VAL A 20 11.15 -20.49 -14.67
C VAL A 20 10.73 -20.32 -13.21
N THR A 21 11.68 -20.35 -12.27
CA THR A 21 11.39 -20.23 -10.83
C THR A 21 10.78 -18.89 -10.47
N VAL A 22 11.10 -17.83 -11.22
CA VAL A 22 10.49 -16.49 -11.05
C VAL A 22 8.97 -16.58 -11.22
N ASP A 23 8.50 -17.24 -12.28
CA ASP A 23 7.06 -17.34 -12.56
C ASP A 23 6.35 -18.26 -11.58
N VAL A 24 7.02 -19.32 -11.12
CA VAL A 24 6.48 -20.20 -10.08
C VAL A 24 6.28 -19.42 -8.78
N ILE A 25 7.27 -18.63 -8.35
CA ILE A 25 7.17 -17.86 -7.11
C ILE A 25 6.09 -16.77 -7.24
N LYS A 26 6.03 -16.05 -8.36
CA LYS A 26 5.00 -15.03 -8.61
C LYS A 26 3.57 -15.55 -8.55
N ARG A 27 3.35 -16.82 -8.90
CA ARG A 27 2.01 -17.44 -8.84
C ARG A 27 1.61 -17.90 -7.44
N HIS A 28 2.58 -18.23 -6.57
CA HIS A 28 2.33 -18.82 -5.27
C HIS A 28 2.69 -17.91 -4.09
N SER A 29 3.19 -16.71 -4.35
CA SER A 29 3.57 -15.75 -3.31
C SER A 29 3.23 -14.31 -3.70
N THR A 30 2.82 -13.52 -2.72
CA THR A 30 2.60 -12.07 -2.85
C THR A 30 3.88 -11.25 -2.66
N ILE A 31 5.00 -11.92 -2.37
CA ILE A 31 6.29 -11.26 -2.19
C ILE A 31 6.86 -10.88 -3.56
N PRO A 32 7.37 -9.65 -3.75
CA PRO A 32 8.00 -9.26 -4.99
C PRO A 32 9.20 -10.16 -5.32
N VAL A 33 9.31 -10.51 -6.60
CA VAL A 33 10.43 -11.29 -7.11
C VAL A 33 11.20 -10.42 -8.10
N VAL A 34 12.47 -10.19 -7.82
CA VAL A 34 13.40 -9.55 -8.75
C VAL A 34 14.14 -10.65 -9.50
N PRO A 35 14.01 -10.68 -10.84
CA PRO A 35 14.71 -11.68 -11.62
C PRO A 35 16.20 -11.38 -11.69
N ILE A 36 17.03 -12.36 -11.41
CA ILE A 36 18.45 -12.29 -11.74
C ILE A 36 18.56 -12.60 -13.22
N ASP A 37 18.90 -11.61 -14.03
CA ASP A 37 19.00 -11.76 -15.47
C ASP A 37 20.41 -11.42 -15.97
N ILE A 38 20.82 -12.10 -17.05
CA ILE A 38 22.09 -11.80 -17.73
C ILE A 38 21.96 -10.62 -18.66
N SER A 39 23.03 -9.91 -18.86
CA SER A 39 23.16 -8.83 -19.82
C SER A 39 23.87 -9.29 -21.11
N ALA A 40 23.76 -8.48 -22.16
CA ALA A 40 24.54 -8.69 -23.38
C ALA A 40 26.06 -8.67 -23.09
N TRP A 41 26.48 -7.95 -22.04
CA TRP A 41 27.89 -7.92 -21.62
C TRP A 41 28.35 -9.26 -21.05
N ASP A 42 27.53 -9.95 -20.26
CA ASP A 42 27.85 -11.27 -19.71
C ASP A 42 27.99 -12.29 -20.85
N VAL A 43 27.12 -12.19 -21.88
CA VAL A 43 27.20 -13.04 -23.07
C VAL A 43 28.45 -12.73 -23.88
N LEU A 44 28.80 -11.43 -24.06
CA LEU A 44 30.00 -11.01 -24.74
C LEU A 44 31.25 -11.58 -24.06
N GLN A 45 31.35 -11.44 -22.75
CA GLN A 45 32.49 -11.98 -21.99
C GLN A 45 32.60 -13.49 -22.09
N ALA A 46 31.46 -14.21 -22.00
CA ALA A 46 31.43 -15.68 -22.08
C ALA A 46 31.82 -16.19 -23.47
N LEU A 47 31.45 -15.46 -24.52
CA LEU A 47 31.72 -15.86 -25.91
C LEU A 47 33.07 -15.36 -26.45
N GLN A 48 33.71 -14.39 -25.80
CA GLN A 48 34.98 -13.82 -26.24
C GLN A 48 36.08 -14.87 -26.51
N PRO A 49 36.26 -15.93 -25.66
CA PRO A 49 37.27 -16.96 -25.92
C PRO A 49 37.03 -17.80 -27.20
N TYR A 50 35.80 -17.76 -27.73
CA TYR A 50 35.38 -18.53 -28.91
C TYR A 50 35.44 -17.68 -30.20
N ALA A 51 35.79 -16.40 -30.09
CA ALA A 51 35.88 -15.50 -31.26
C ALA A 51 36.91 -16.02 -32.25
N GLY A 52 36.52 -16.04 -33.54
CA GLY A 52 37.34 -16.58 -34.63
C GLY A 52 37.24 -18.10 -34.83
N ASN A 53 36.85 -18.89 -33.85
CA ASN A 53 36.70 -20.34 -33.94
C ASN A 53 35.23 -20.79 -34.13
N VAL A 54 34.28 -20.00 -33.66
CA VAL A 54 32.83 -20.26 -33.73
C VAL A 54 32.20 -19.28 -34.73
N ARG A 55 31.49 -19.80 -35.72
CA ARG A 55 30.74 -18.98 -36.71
C ARG A 55 29.25 -18.96 -36.42
N ASN A 56 28.67 -20.11 -36.05
CA ASN A 56 27.25 -20.31 -35.80
C ASN A 56 27.02 -20.72 -34.37
N ALA A 57 26.48 -19.83 -33.58
CA ALA A 57 26.07 -20.12 -32.19
C ALA A 57 24.55 -20.09 -32.07
N VAL A 58 23.99 -20.94 -31.26
CA VAL A 58 22.58 -20.86 -30.82
C VAL A 58 22.53 -20.50 -29.35
N PHE A 59 21.61 -19.61 -29.00
CA PHE A 59 21.42 -19.15 -27.62
C PHE A 59 20.01 -19.47 -27.15
N PHE A 60 19.90 -20.39 -26.22
CA PHE A 60 18.62 -20.80 -25.61
C PHE A 60 18.36 -20.02 -24.34
N ARG A 61 17.18 -19.38 -24.30
CA ARG A 61 16.79 -18.53 -23.19
C ARG A 61 15.32 -18.69 -22.83
N TYR A 62 15.05 -18.60 -21.51
CA TYR A 62 13.69 -18.57 -20.98
C TYR A 62 13.11 -17.15 -21.07
N GLY A 63 11.86 -17.05 -21.52
CA GLY A 63 11.04 -15.85 -21.45
C GLY A 63 11.26 -14.88 -22.61
N THR A 64 11.97 -13.78 -22.38
CA THR A 64 12.06 -12.64 -23.29
C THR A 64 13.40 -12.56 -24.03
N PRO A 65 13.45 -11.94 -25.23
CA PRO A 65 14.70 -11.75 -25.97
C PRO A 65 15.75 -10.96 -25.18
N LEU A 66 17.02 -11.26 -25.43
CA LEU A 66 18.13 -10.52 -24.81
C LEU A 66 18.44 -9.26 -25.64
N PRO A 67 18.17 -8.05 -25.10
CA PRO A 67 18.53 -6.83 -25.82
C PRO A 67 20.04 -6.76 -26.06
N GLY A 68 20.43 -6.45 -27.29
CA GLY A 68 21.83 -6.30 -27.66
C GLY A 68 22.53 -7.59 -28.12
N LEU A 69 21.91 -8.78 -28.09
CA LEU A 69 22.53 -10.04 -28.52
C LEU A 69 23.04 -9.99 -29.95
N ALA A 70 22.29 -9.39 -30.89
CA ALA A 70 22.72 -9.20 -32.25
C ALA A 70 24.00 -8.34 -32.40
N SER A 71 24.18 -7.37 -31.50
CA SER A 71 25.40 -6.55 -31.44
C SER A 71 26.59 -7.33 -30.91
N VAL A 72 26.37 -8.23 -29.94
CA VAL A 72 27.39 -9.17 -29.46
C VAL A 72 27.87 -10.06 -30.63
N GLY A 73 26.96 -10.65 -31.39
CA GLY A 73 27.30 -11.46 -32.55
C GLY A 73 28.14 -10.71 -33.57
N ARG A 74 27.74 -9.48 -33.90
CA ARG A 74 28.52 -8.63 -34.83
C ARG A 74 29.91 -8.31 -34.27
N ALA A 75 30.04 -7.99 -33.02
CA ALA A 75 31.31 -7.65 -32.38
C ALA A 75 32.30 -8.81 -32.35
N LEU A 76 31.80 -10.05 -32.22
CA LEU A 76 32.61 -11.28 -32.16
C LEU A 76 32.78 -11.98 -33.56
N GLY A 77 32.15 -11.44 -34.61
CA GLY A 77 32.13 -12.08 -35.92
C GLY A 77 31.34 -13.40 -35.97
N MET A 78 30.37 -13.59 -35.09
CA MET A 78 29.55 -14.77 -34.94
C MET A 78 28.11 -14.51 -35.37
N LYS A 79 27.47 -15.50 -35.96
CA LYS A 79 26.02 -15.52 -36.17
C LYS A 79 25.39 -16.20 -34.94
N ILE A 80 24.69 -15.43 -34.10
CA ILE A 80 24.01 -15.94 -32.92
C ILE A 80 22.51 -15.97 -33.19
N LYS A 81 21.90 -17.16 -33.16
CA LYS A 81 20.45 -17.36 -33.29
C LYS A 81 19.84 -17.59 -31.93
N GLU A 82 18.92 -16.72 -31.50
CA GLU A 82 18.24 -16.83 -30.21
C GLU A 82 17.00 -17.71 -30.33
N TYR A 83 16.85 -18.64 -29.38
CA TYR A 83 15.70 -19.52 -29.22
C TYR A 83 15.06 -19.25 -27.84
N LEU A 84 13.82 -18.79 -27.87
CA LEU A 84 13.06 -18.47 -26.68
C LEU A 84 12.10 -19.60 -26.33
N TYR A 85 12.04 -19.94 -25.05
CA TYR A 85 11.08 -20.92 -24.56
C TYR A 85 10.41 -20.44 -23.28
N THR A 86 9.17 -20.88 -23.04
CA THR A 86 8.38 -20.57 -21.85
C THR A 86 7.98 -21.84 -21.09
N SER A 87 8.25 -23.01 -21.67
CA SER A 87 7.98 -24.31 -21.04
C SER A 87 9.06 -25.33 -21.39
N ARG A 88 9.18 -26.37 -20.56
CA ARG A 88 10.10 -27.49 -20.81
C ARG A 88 9.78 -28.22 -22.11
N ASN A 89 8.51 -28.37 -22.45
CA ASN A 89 8.10 -29.05 -23.69
C ASN A 89 8.51 -28.23 -24.92
N GLN A 90 8.29 -26.91 -24.91
CA GLN A 90 8.72 -26.03 -25.99
C GLN A 90 10.24 -26.06 -26.17
N MET A 91 10.98 -25.96 -25.05
CA MET A 91 12.44 -26.08 -25.06
C MET A 91 12.91 -27.39 -25.70
N ARG A 92 12.32 -28.51 -25.29
CA ARG A 92 12.66 -29.84 -25.82
C ARG A 92 12.37 -29.96 -27.31
N LEU A 93 11.20 -29.49 -27.76
CA LEU A 93 10.82 -29.52 -29.18
C LEU A 93 11.76 -28.69 -30.02
N GLN A 94 12.13 -27.49 -29.59
CA GLN A 94 13.08 -26.64 -30.30
C GLN A 94 14.48 -27.27 -30.36
N LEU A 95 14.93 -27.90 -29.26
CA LEU A 95 16.23 -28.57 -29.21
C LEU A 95 16.30 -29.74 -30.21
N LEU A 96 15.23 -30.55 -30.29
CA LEU A 96 15.14 -31.71 -31.21
C LEU A 96 15.13 -31.30 -32.69
N GLN A 97 14.81 -30.06 -33.03
CA GLN A 97 14.82 -29.53 -34.41
C GLN A 97 16.21 -29.05 -34.85
N LEU A 98 17.17 -28.98 -33.92
CA LEU A 98 18.53 -28.57 -34.24
C LEU A 98 19.38 -29.78 -34.65
N ASN A 99 20.22 -29.55 -35.67
CA ASN A 99 21.23 -30.52 -36.08
C ASN A 99 22.60 -30.09 -35.47
N PRO A 100 23.27 -30.93 -34.71
CA PRO A 100 24.59 -30.60 -34.15
C PRO A 100 25.64 -30.23 -35.18
N ALA A 101 25.52 -30.70 -36.43
CA ALA A 101 26.47 -30.40 -37.48
C ALA A 101 26.37 -28.94 -37.99
N ASP A 102 25.22 -28.24 -37.77
CA ASP A 102 24.97 -26.90 -38.21
C ASP A 102 25.27 -25.84 -37.13
N VAL A 103 25.63 -26.28 -35.91
CA VAL A 103 25.81 -25.44 -34.75
C VAL A 103 27.18 -25.67 -34.12
N ASP A 104 28.06 -24.68 -34.22
CA ASP A 104 29.41 -24.75 -33.69
C ASP A 104 29.42 -24.66 -32.13
N LEU A 105 28.46 -23.88 -31.54
CA LEU A 105 28.37 -23.69 -30.12
C LEU A 105 26.93 -23.53 -29.66
N PHE A 106 26.51 -24.35 -28.72
CA PHE A 106 25.23 -24.25 -28.05
C PHE A 106 25.41 -23.49 -26.73
N VAL A 107 24.76 -22.35 -26.63
CA VAL A 107 24.84 -21.45 -25.47
C VAL A 107 23.54 -21.49 -24.72
N ALA A 108 23.59 -21.73 -23.42
CA ALA A 108 22.39 -21.73 -22.59
C ALA A 108 22.67 -21.19 -21.20
N ARG A 109 21.60 -20.85 -20.52
CA ARG A 109 21.62 -20.51 -19.11
C ARG A 109 20.85 -21.55 -18.33
N GLY A 110 21.55 -22.45 -17.69
CA GLY A 110 20.99 -23.51 -16.85
C GLY A 110 21.46 -24.89 -17.22
N THR A 111 21.84 -25.63 -16.20
CA THR A 111 22.49 -26.94 -16.28
C THR A 111 21.68 -27.97 -17.06
N LEU A 112 20.35 -28.04 -16.80
CA LEU A 112 19.47 -29.03 -17.43
C LEU A 112 19.48 -28.96 -18.97
N ILE A 113 19.38 -27.77 -19.54
CA ILE A 113 19.35 -27.61 -20.99
C ILE A 113 20.74 -27.83 -21.60
N SER A 114 21.79 -27.42 -20.90
CA SER A 114 23.17 -27.65 -21.32
C SER A 114 23.50 -29.15 -21.32
N GLU A 115 23.08 -29.91 -20.31
CA GLU A 115 23.21 -31.36 -20.26
C GLU A 115 22.47 -32.09 -21.37
N TRP A 116 21.23 -31.65 -21.67
CA TRP A 116 20.45 -32.23 -22.76
C TRP A 116 21.09 -31.97 -24.14
N ALA A 117 21.58 -30.75 -24.34
CA ALA A 117 22.27 -30.39 -25.59
C ALA A 117 23.58 -31.16 -25.71
N ALA A 118 24.37 -31.31 -24.66
CA ALA A 118 25.58 -32.11 -24.64
C ALA A 118 25.32 -33.60 -24.95
N ALA A 119 24.23 -34.15 -24.37
CA ALA A 119 23.82 -35.53 -24.65
C ALA A 119 23.40 -35.76 -26.12
N MET A 120 22.99 -34.68 -26.82
CA MET A 120 22.69 -34.71 -28.25
C MET A 120 23.91 -34.46 -29.16
N GLY A 121 25.09 -34.24 -28.58
CA GLY A 121 26.33 -34.06 -29.33
C GLY A 121 26.69 -32.59 -29.62
N PHE A 122 26.02 -31.62 -29.05
CA PHE A 122 26.39 -30.20 -29.17
C PHE A 122 27.61 -29.86 -28.27
N ALA A 123 28.50 -29.01 -28.79
CA ALA A 123 29.45 -28.29 -27.94
C ALA A 123 28.69 -27.25 -27.13
N THR A 124 28.71 -27.33 -25.80
CA THR A 124 27.87 -26.50 -24.95
C THR A 124 28.68 -25.49 -24.13
N LEU A 125 28.09 -24.30 -23.99
CA LEU A 125 28.57 -23.27 -23.07
C LEU A 125 27.43 -22.87 -22.13
N GLU A 126 27.61 -23.07 -20.84
CA GLU A 126 26.70 -22.53 -19.83
C GLU A 126 27.15 -21.14 -19.40
N ILE A 127 26.26 -20.14 -19.56
CA ILE A 127 26.53 -18.80 -19.08
C ILE A 127 26.10 -18.68 -17.62
N ILE A 128 27.05 -18.33 -16.78
CA ILE A 128 26.84 -18.01 -15.37
C ILE A 128 26.64 -16.50 -15.23
N ASP A 129 25.88 -16.09 -14.23
CA ASP A 129 25.63 -14.67 -13.95
C ASP A 129 26.92 -13.91 -13.70
N GLY A 130 27.17 -12.87 -14.49
CA GLY A 130 28.34 -12.02 -14.32
C GLY A 130 28.23 -11.16 -13.06
N GLU A 131 29.37 -10.77 -12.51
CA GLU A 131 29.45 -9.95 -11.28
C GLU A 131 28.67 -8.62 -11.43
N ILE A 132 28.74 -8.01 -12.61
CA ILE A 132 28.05 -6.73 -12.89
C ILE A 132 26.53 -6.91 -12.86
N SER A 133 26.02 -7.97 -13.51
CA SER A 133 24.58 -8.26 -13.56
C SER A 133 24.05 -8.65 -12.16
N ALA A 134 24.81 -9.42 -11.41
CA ALA A 134 24.48 -9.79 -10.03
C ALA A 134 24.45 -8.56 -9.11
N LYS A 135 25.45 -7.68 -9.19
CA LYS A 135 25.48 -6.41 -8.41
C LYS A 135 24.31 -5.51 -8.75
N ARG A 136 23.99 -5.34 -10.03
CA ARG A 136 22.83 -4.53 -10.46
C ARG A 136 21.52 -5.10 -9.89
N THR A 137 21.31 -6.40 -9.99
CA THR A 137 20.11 -7.05 -9.46
C THR A 137 20.01 -6.91 -7.94
N LEU A 138 21.14 -7.03 -7.22
CA LEU A 138 21.17 -6.83 -5.77
C LEU A 138 20.79 -5.38 -5.39
N LEU A 139 21.30 -4.40 -6.11
CA LEU A 139 20.97 -2.99 -5.88
C LEU A 139 19.49 -2.72 -6.15
N GLU A 140 18.95 -3.26 -7.22
CA GLU A 140 17.52 -3.16 -7.53
C GLU A 140 16.67 -3.82 -6.42
N ALA A 141 17.04 -5.00 -5.99
CA ALA A 141 16.38 -5.70 -4.91
C ALA A 141 16.38 -4.91 -3.60
N VAL A 142 17.51 -4.33 -3.24
CA VAL A 142 17.63 -3.46 -2.05
C VAL A 142 16.70 -2.26 -2.15
N ASN A 143 16.63 -1.62 -3.32
CA ASN A 143 15.76 -0.47 -3.52
C ASN A 143 14.27 -0.85 -3.42
N VAL A 144 13.86 -1.95 -4.03
CA VAL A 144 12.47 -2.47 -3.93
C VAL A 144 12.14 -2.85 -2.48
N ALA A 145 13.04 -3.54 -1.79
CA ALA A 145 12.84 -3.91 -0.38
C ALA A 145 12.71 -2.67 0.53
N ARG A 146 13.56 -1.65 0.32
CA ARG A 146 13.48 -0.38 1.08
C ARG A 146 12.16 0.35 0.83
N ALA A 147 11.74 0.48 -0.43
CA ALA A 147 10.49 1.13 -0.79
C ALA A 147 9.29 0.42 -0.14
N ARG A 148 9.26 -0.91 -0.20
CA ARG A 148 8.21 -1.72 0.40
C ARG A 148 8.17 -1.61 1.93
N ARG A 149 9.34 -1.62 2.57
CA ARG A 149 9.44 -1.45 4.03
C ARG A 149 8.96 -0.07 4.47
N ALA A 150 9.32 0.99 3.73
CA ALA A 150 8.86 2.34 3.99
C ALA A 150 7.33 2.45 3.86
N GLU A 151 6.74 1.84 2.83
CA GLU A 151 5.29 1.82 2.64
C GLU A 151 4.57 1.05 3.75
N ARG A 152 5.08 -0.11 4.16
CA ARG A 152 4.52 -0.86 5.31
C ARG A 152 4.59 -0.04 6.60
N GLN A 153 5.72 0.62 6.86
CA GLN A 153 5.86 1.47 8.04
C GLN A 153 4.87 2.64 8.02
N ARG A 154 4.66 3.25 6.84
CA ARG A 154 3.69 4.32 6.66
C ARG A 154 2.27 3.83 6.94
N THR A 155 1.88 2.68 6.39
CA THR A 155 0.56 2.08 6.60
C THR A 155 0.35 1.71 8.08
N ALA A 156 1.32 1.04 8.71
CA ALA A 156 1.25 0.67 10.13
C ALA A 156 1.15 1.90 11.03
N ARG A 157 1.91 2.97 10.72
CA ARG A 157 1.82 4.24 11.45
C ARG A 157 0.44 4.89 11.29
N PHE A 158 -0.10 4.87 10.08
CA PHE A 158 -1.43 5.41 9.81
C PHE A 158 -2.52 4.63 10.57
N GLU A 159 -2.46 3.31 10.55
CA GLU A 159 -3.38 2.46 11.33
C GLU A 159 -3.25 2.71 12.84
N ALA A 160 -2.04 2.84 13.35
CA ALA A 160 -1.81 3.16 14.76
C ALA A 160 -2.43 4.52 15.17
N ILE A 161 -2.30 5.54 14.30
CA ILE A 161 -2.92 6.85 14.51
C ILE A 161 -4.44 6.71 14.54
N LEU A 162 -5.04 6.04 13.55
CA LEU A 162 -6.49 5.83 13.49
C LEU A 162 -7.03 5.06 14.70
N ASN A 163 -6.26 4.09 15.21
CA ASN A 163 -6.63 3.31 16.39
C ASN A 163 -6.49 4.09 17.69
N ALA A 164 -5.53 5.04 17.75
CA ALA A 164 -5.32 5.89 18.92
C ALA A 164 -6.37 7.02 19.05
N VAL A 165 -7.01 7.39 17.93
CA VAL A 165 -8.09 8.39 17.94
C VAL A 165 -9.31 7.80 18.63
N GLY A 166 -9.77 8.45 19.70
CA GLY A 166 -10.95 8.00 20.45
C GLY A 166 -12.28 8.22 19.75
N GLU A 167 -12.27 8.84 18.57
CA GLU A 167 -13.42 9.04 17.69
C GLU A 167 -13.54 7.88 16.68
N GLY A 168 -14.77 7.55 16.30
CA GLY A 168 -15.00 6.65 15.19
C GLY A 168 -14.66 7.33 13.88
N ILE A 169 -13.91 6.64 13.02
CA ILE A 169 -13.56 7.12 11.68
C ILE A 169 -14.08 6.14 10.65
N VAL A 170 -14.85 6.67 9.71
CA VAL A 170 -15.34 5.95 8.52
C VAL A 170 -14.94 6.74 7.28
N VAL A 171 -14.34 6.06 6.30
CA VAL A 171 -14.02 6.67 5.00
C VAL A 171 -14.73 5.88 3.91
N TYR A 172 -15.32 6.59 2.96
CA TYR A 172 -15.93 6.01 1.78
C TYR A 172 -15.53 6.79 0.52
N ASP A 173 -15.55 6.10 -0.62
CA ASP A 173 -15.20 6.66 -1.91
C ASP A 173 -16.32 7.54 -2.52
N ALA A 174 -16.08 8.06 -3.73
CA ALA A 174 -17.03 8.87 -4.46
C ALA A 174 -18.32 8.11 -4.84
N GLN A 175 -18.29 6.79 -4.87
CA GLN A 175 -19.44 5.91 -5.11
C GLN A 175 -20.18 5.56 -3.82
N GLY A 176 -19.68 6.01 -2.66
CA GLY A 176 -20.24 5.73 -1.35
C GLY A 176 -19.86 4.37 -0.78
N GLN A 177 -18.87 3.68 -1.35
CA GLN A 177 -18.38 2.42 -0.81
C GLN A 177 -17.39 2.64 0.32
N VAL A 178 -17.62 2.01 1.47
CA VAL A 178 -16.77 2.14 2.65
C VAL A 178 -15.47 1.39 2.43
N ASN A 179 -14.35 2.12 2.53
CA ASN A 179 -13.01 1.58 2.35
C ASN A 179 -12.15 1.62 3.64
N LEU A 180 -12.63 2.32 4.68
CA LEU A 180 -11.96 2.34 5.98
C LEU A 180 -12.97 2.50 7.12
N VAL A 181 -12.78 1.71 8.17
CA VAL A 181 -13.49 1.80 9.45
C VAL A 181 -12.48 1.52 10.56
N ASN A 182 -12.34 2.42 11.54
CA ASN A 182 -11.50 2.18 12.70
C ASN A 182 -12.27 1.47 13.83
N PRO A 183 -11.59 0.88 14.82
CA PRO A 183 -12.26 0.14 15.91
C PRO A 183 -13.28 0.98 16.71
N SER A 184 -13.04 2.28 16.89
CA SER A 184 -13.98 3.16 17.55
C SER A 184 -15.29 3.30 16.77
N ALA A 185 -15.23 3.36 15.43
CA ALA A 185 -16.41 3.40 14.58
C ALA A 185 -17.17 2.06 14.59
N GLU A 186 -16.47 0.92 14.57
CA GLU A 186 -17.13 -0.40 14.71
C GLU A 186 -17.98 -0.46 15.99
N HIS A 187 -17.41 0.02 17.09
CA HIS A 187 -18.08 0.04 18.38
C HIS A 187 -19.29 1.00 18.40
N LEU A 188 -19.13 2.22 17.90
CA LEU A 188 -20.19 3.23 17.86
C LEU A 188 -21.34 2.82 16.93
N LEU A 189 -21.02 2.27 15.77
CA LEU A 189 -21.98 1.88 14.75
C LEU A 189 -22.57 0.48 15.02
N LYS A 190 -22.02 -0.28 15.96
CA LYS A 190 -22.35 -1.70 16.20
C LYS A 190 -22.31 -2.50 14.89
N CYS A 191 -21.29 -2.25 14.09
CA CYS A 191 -21.07 -2.84 12.77
C CYS A 191 -19.61 -3.28 12.65
N PRO A 192 -19.33 -4.59 12.61
CA PRO A 192 -17.97 -5.08 12.46
C PRO A 192 -17.34 -4.60 11.15
N ARG A 193 -16.03 -4.35 11.17
CA ARG A 193 -15.25 -3.91 10.00
C ARG A 193 -15.50 -4.78 8.76
N LYS A 194 -15.58 -6.10 8.96
CA LYS A 194 -15.83 -7.07 7.87
C LYS A 194 -17.18 -6.86 7.16
N GLU A 195 -18.19 -6.39 7.91
CA GLU A 195 -19.51 -6.09 7.39
C GLU A 195 -19.63 -4.68 6.83
N ALA A 196 -18.76 -3.77 7.26
CA ALA A 196 -18.76 -2.39 6.79
C ALA A 196 -17.97 -2.22 5.50
N LEU A 197 -16.79 -2.84 5.38
CA LEU A 197 -15.92 -2.68 4.22
C LEU A 197 -16.57 -3.21 2.93
N GLY A 198 -16.45 -2.41 1.87
CA GLY A 198 -17.01 -2.73 0.55
C GLY A 198 -18.53 -2.55 0.45
N ASN A 199 -19.23 -2.30 1.57
CA ASN A 199 -20.65 -1.99 1.56
C ASN A 199 -20.87 -0.48 1.41
N HIS A 200 -22.06 -0.13 0.89
CA HIS A 200 -22.40 1.27 0.70
C HIS A 200 -22.66 1.94 2.05
N ILE A 201 -22.17 3.19 2.21
CA ILE A 201 -22.25 3.95 3.46
C ILE A 201 -23.68 4.07 4.03
N ARG A 202 -24.70 4.08 3.20
CA ARG A 202 -26.11 4.11 3.64
C ARG A 202 -26.52 2.83 4.38
N THR A 203 -25.94 1.70 4.04
CA THR A 203 -26.18 0.42 4.74
C THR A 203 -25.44 0.42 6.08
N VAL A 204 -24.25 0.96 6.12
CA VAL A 204 -23.40 1.03 7.33
C VAL A 204 -23.94 2.07 8.31
N MET A 205 -24.40 3.22 7.81
CA MET A 205 -24.95 4.34 8.58
C MET A 205 -26.35 4.72 8.08
N PRO A 206 -27.36 3.91 8.37
CA PRO A 206 -28.73 4.16 7.89
C PRO A 206 -29.30 5.46 8.49
N GLY A 207 -30.05 6.19 7.68
CA GLY A 207 -30.70 7.44 8.09
C GLY A 207 -29.81 8.67 8.14
N VAL A 208 -28.51 8.52 7.93
CA VAL A 208 -27.55 9.65 7.96
C VAL A 208 -27.54 10.44 6.66
N PHE A 209 -27.76 9.76 5.54
CA PHE A 209 -27.62 10.36 4.21
C PHE A 209 -28.99 10.50 3.54
N SER A 210 -29.30 11.71 3.04
CA SER A 210 -30.39 11.89 2.10
C SER A 210 -30.04 11.23 0.75
N PRO A 211 -31.04 10.87 -0.08
CA PRO A 211 -30.79 10.21 -1.36
C PRO A 211 -29.76 10.90 -2.25
N ASP A 212 -29.67 12.23 -2.20
CA ASP A 212 -28.83 13.04 -3.08
C ASP A 212 -27.48 13.47 -2.44
N ALA A 213 -27.17 13.06 -1.20
CA ALA A 213 -26.09 13.63 -0.41
C ALA A 213 -25.01 12.63 0.03
N VAL A 214 -24.70 11.61 -0.79
CA VAL A 214 -23.56 10.73 -0.49
C VAL A 214 -22.25 11.45 -0.71
N THR A 215 -22.14 12.19 -1.80
CA THR A 215 -20.98 13.03 -2.11
C THR A 215 -21.33 14.50 -1.97
N THR A 216 -20.66 15.18 -1.08
CA THR A 216 -20.74 16.64 -0.96
C THR A 216 -19.31 17.20 -1.02
N ASP A 217 -19.12 18.28 -1.77
CA ASP A 217 -17.85 18.99 -1.81
C ASP A 217 -17.69 19.96 -0.63
N LYS A 218 -18.71 20.05 0.24
CA LYS A 218 -18.69 20.90 1.43
C LYS A 218 -18.58 20.07 2.70
N ALA A 219 -17.73 20.52 3.61
CA ALA A 219 -17.66 19.93 4.95
C ALA A 219 -18.97 20.20 5.71
N GLU A 220 -19.46 19.22 6.45
CA GLU A 220 -20.59 19.31 7.36
C GLU A 220 -20.12 18.93 8.76
N HIS A 221 -20.46 19.74 9.76
CA HIS A 221 -20.03 19.55 11.14
C HIS A 221 -21.21 19.52 12.10
N GLY A 222 -21.08 18.70 13.17
CA GLY A 222 -22.00 18.70 14.28
C GLY A 222 -23.39 18.13 14.00
N ARG A 223 -23.56 17.33 12.95
CA ARG A 223 -24.84 16.65 12.70
C ARG A 223 -25.08 15.60 13.76
N ILE A 224 -26.20 15.71 14.46
CA ILE A 224 -26.62 14.76 15.50
C ILE A 224 -27.60 13.76 14.88
N GLN A 225 -27.33 12.47 15.05
CA GLN A 225 -28.16 11.40 14.52
C GLN A 225 -28.19 10.21 15.49
N ASP A 226 -29.35 9.56 15.59
CA ASP A 226 -29.43 8.26 16.27
C ASP A 226 -29.13 7.15 15.26
N ILE A 227 -28.15 6.32 15.57
CA ILE A 227 -27.78 5.16 14.77
C ILE A 227 -27.79 3.94 15.67
N ARG A 228 -28.68 3.00 15.42
CA ARG A 228 -28.83 1.76 16.18
C ARG A 228 -28.93 1.97 17.69
N GLY A 229 -29.64 3.05 18.11
CA GLY A 229 -29.85 3.39 19.53
C GLY A 229 -28.66 4.09 20.20
N THR A 230 -27.71 4.58 19.42
CA THR A 230 -26.59 5.43 19.89
C THR A 230 -26.72 6.81 19.27
N THR A 231 -26.80 7.86 20.09
CA THR A 231 -26.80 9.24 19.59
C THR A 231 -25.38 9.65 19.26
N ILE A 232 -25.10 9.88 17.98
CA ILE A 232 -23.76 10.15 17.44
C ILE A 232 -23.73 11.58 16.86
N VAL A 233 -22.66 12.28 17.14
CA VAL A 233 -22.29 13.54 16.47
C VAL A 233 -21.38 13.17 15.30
N ILE A 234 -21.76 13.62 14.10
CA ILE A 234 -21.11 13.27 12.85
C ILE A 234 -20.53 14.54 12.21
N ASN A 235 -19.26 14.48 11.87
CA ASN A 235 -18.63 15.45 10.98
C ASN A 235 -18.25 14.76 9.67
N ARG A 236 -18.44 15.43 8.55
CA ARG A 236 -18.09 14.93 7.21
C ARG A 236 -17.16 15.91 6.53
N VAL A 237 -16.05 15.41 6.00
CA VAL A 237 -15.07 16.24 5.28
C VAL A 237 -14.74 15.54 3.97
N PRO A 238 -14.93 16.20 2.81
CA PRO A 238 -14.60 15.63 1.52
C PRO A 238 -13.09 15.49 1.35
N ILE A 239 -12.66 14.43 0.68
CA ILE A 239 -11.29 14.23 0.25
C ILE A 239 -11.16 14.73 -1.17
N LEU A 240 -10.53 15.90 -1.34
CA LEU A 240 -10.32 16.49 -2.65
C LEU A 240 -8.88 16.24 -3.13
N PHE A 241 -8.74 15.73 -4.34
CA PHE A 241 -7.46 15.59 -5.02
C PHE A 241 -7.53 16.22 -6.40
N GLN A 242 -6.71 17.22 -6.67
CA GLN A 242 -6.72 18.01 -7.92
C GLN A 242 -8.11 18.55 -8.29
N GLY A 243 -8.91 18.95 -7.28
CA GLY A 243 -10.27 19.46 -7.49
C GLY A 243 -11.35 18.40 -7.72
N GLN A 244 -10.99 17.12 -7.73
CA GLN A 244 -11.95 16.01 -7.82
C GLN A 244 -12.23 15.41 -6.45
N ASN A 245 -13.50 15.11 -6.20
CA ASN A 245 -13.91 14.42 -4.98
C ASN A 245 -13.55 12.93 -5.07
N MET A 246 -12.61 12.50 -4.22
CA MET A 246 -12.15 11.11 -4.11
C MET A 246 -12.90 10.31 -3.05
N GLY A 247 -13.81 10.97 -2.31
CA GLY A 247 -14.55 10.35 -1.22
C GLY A 247 -14.73 11.30 -0.04
N THR A 248 -15.12 10.75 1.10
CA THR A 248 -15.41 11.53 2.31
C THR A 248 -14.90 10.81 3.55
N VAL A 249 -14.35 11.59 4.48
CA VAL A 249 -14.06 11.14 5.85
C VAL A 249 -15.20 11.55 6.75
N CYS A 250 -15.75 10.60 7.52
CA CYS A 250 -16.67 10.85 8.60
C CYS A 250 -15.98 10.65 9.94
N SER A 251 -16.01 11.64 10.84
CA SER A 251 -15.71 11.43 12.26
C SER A 251 -17.00 11.30 13.05
N LEU A 252 -16.98 10.36 14.00
CA LEU A 252 -18.13 9.95 14.80
C LEU A 252 -17.80 10.07 16.27
N SER A 253 -18.58 10.82 17.01
CA SER A 253 -18.40 10.98 18.47
C SER A 253 -19.69 10.63 19.19
N ASP A 254 -19.59 9.92 20.33
CA ASP A 254 -20.74 9.64 21.19
C ASP A 254 -21.17 10.95 21.90
N ALA A 255 -22.40 11.40 21.64
CA ALA A 255 -22.95 12.60 22.24
C ALA A 255 -22.95 12.54 23.78
N LYS A 256 -23.18 11.36 24.36
CA LYS A 256 -23.14 11.18 25.83
C LYS A 256 -21.72 11.37 26.39
N ARG A 257 -20.69 10.96 25.63
CA ARG A 257 -19.28 11.15 26.02
C ARG A 257 -18.91 12.62 26.05
N ILE A 258 -19.35 13.37 25.04
CA ILE A 258 -19.14 14.83 24.94
C ILE A 258 -19.80 15.51 26.14
N SER A 259 -21.09 15.26 26.39
CA SER A 259 -21.84 15.84 27.52
C SER A 259 -21.22 15.55 28.88
N ARG A 260 -20.75 14.31 29.10
CA ARG A 260 -20.05 13.94 30.33
C ARG A 260 -18.71 14.68 30.52
N ALA A 261 -17.98 14.88 29.42
CA ALA A 261 -16.72 15.62 29.44
C ALA A 261 -16.94 17.08 29.77
N GLU A 262 -17.95 17.72 29.19
CA GLU A 262 -18.36 19.08 29.49
C GLU A 262 -18.80 19.24 30.95
N GLU A 263 -19.61 18.31 31.47
CA GLU A 263 -20.06 18.33 32.85
C GLU A 263 -18.89 18.21 33.86
N LYS A 264 -17.94 17.31 33.57
CA LYS A 264 -16.70 17.19 34.36
C LYS A 264 -15.89 18.47 34.35
N LEU A 265 -15.73 19.07 33.15
CA LEU A 265 -15.01 20.35 33.02
C LEU A 265 -15.70 21.45 33.83
N ARG A 266 -17.04 21.58 33.74
CA ARG A 266 -17.84 22.53 34.46
C ARG A 266 -17.74 22.33 35.99
N THR A 267 -17.73 21.08 36.45
CA THR A 267 -17.56 20.75 37.88
C THR A 267 -16.16 21.11 38.36
N ASN A 268 -15.12 20.82 37.56
CA ASN A 268 -13.74 21.19 37.89
C ASN A 268 -13.54 22.73 37.90
N LEU A 269 -14.16 23.46 36.99
CA LEU A 269 -14.12 24.92 36.99
C LEU A 269 -14.83 25.51 38.20
N LYS A 270 -15.97 24.93 38.62
CA LYS A 270 -16.66 25.32 39.86
C LYS A 270 -15.81 25.06 41.09
N SER A 271 -15.15 23.91 41.20
CA SER A 271 -14.31 23.58 42.35
C SER A 271 -13.07 24.47 42.47
N LYS A 272 -12.56 25.00 41.32
CA LYS A 272 -11.43 25.94 41.29
C LYS A 272 -11.84 27.40 41.46
N GLY A 273 -13.11 27.71 41.73
CA GLY A 273 -13.57 29.06 41.97
C GLY A 273 -13.78 29.94 40.74
N PHE A 274 -13.64 29.36 39.52
CA PHE A 274 -13.86 30.09 38.27
C PHE A 274 -15.34 30.34 37.90
N THR A 275 -16.28 29.89 38.75
CA THR A 275 -17.70 30.19 38.63
C THR A 275 -18.26 30.62 39.95
N THR A 276 -18.97 31.71 39.98
CA THR A 276 -19.57 32.24 41.23
C THR A 276 -20.78 31.38 41.65
N ARG A 277 -20.87 31.10 42.94
CA ARG A 277 -21.99 30.40 43.57
C ARG A 277 -23.23 31.28 43.64
N TYR A 278 -23.02 32.58 43.61
CA TYR A 278 -24.05 33.59 43.77
C TYR A 278 -24.12 34.51 42.56
N ARG A 279 -25.31 34.90 42.22
CA ARG A 279 -25.59 35.89 41.12
C ARG A 279 -26.01 37.22 41.75
N PHE A 280 -25.92 38.30 41.00
CA PHE A 280 -26.43 39.57 41.45
C PHE A 280 -27.91 39.52 41.87
N GLY A 281 -28.71 38.59 41.33
CA GLY A 281 -30.09 38.34 41.72
C GLY A 281 -30.25 37.86 43.15
N ASP A 282 -29.23 37.17 43.72
CA ASP A 282 -29.28 36.62 45.06
C ASP A 282 -29.03 37.69 46.15
N ILE A 283 -28.53 38.85 45.74
CA ILE A 283 -28.32 39.99 46.65
C ILE A 283 -29.69 40.62 46.97
N ARG A 284 -30.23 40.32 48.15
CA ARG A 284 -31.47 40.93 48.63
C ARG A 284 -31.13 42.17 49.44
N THR A 285 -31.65 43.33 49.02
CA THR A 285 -31.42 44.62 49.72
C THR A 285 -32.63 45.52 49.67
N ARG A 286 -32.86 46.27 50.74
CA ARG A 286 -33.86 47.35 50.79
C ARG A 286 -33.22 48.76 50.67
N SER A 287 -31.88 48.84 50.78
CA SER A 287 -31.14 50.08 50.65
C SER A 287 -31.12 50.61 49.21
N PRO A 288 -31.53 51.87 48.97
CA PRO A 288 -31.45 52.47 47.62
C PRO A 288 -30.04 52.51 47.07
N HIS A 289 -29.06 52.80 47.90
CA HIS A 289 -27.64 52.87 47.54
C HIS A 289 -27.13 51.49 47.08
N MET A 290 -27.47 50.43 47.76
CA MET A 290 -27.06 49.09 47.38
C MET A 290 -27.76 48.56 46.14
N ARG A 291 -28.98 49.05 45.84
CA ARG A 291 -29.66 48.77 44.54
C ARG A 291 -28.88 49.38 43.38
N HIS A 292 -28.48 50.64 43.53
CA HIS A 292 -27.71 51.34 42.52
C HIS A 292 -26.32 50.65 42.28
N LEU A 293 -25.61 50.24 43.34
CA LEU A 293 -24.36 49.50 43.23
C LEU A 293 -24.53 48.14 42.53
N LYS A 294 -25.66 47.46 42.78
CA LYS A 294 -25.99 46.21 42.09
C LYS A 294 -26.24 46.44 40.62
N GLU A 295 -26.93 47.50 40.24
CA GLU A 295 -27.17 47.87 38.80
C GLU A 295 -25.84 48.19 38.09
N LEU A 296 -24.99 49.00 38.74
CA LEU A 296 -23.65 49.29 38.23
C LEU A 296 -22.81 48.06 38.07
N GLY A 297 -22.82 47.17 39.09
CA GLY A 297 -22.10 45.91 39.02
C GLY A 297 -22.57 44.98 37.86
N MET A 298 -23.89 44.95 37.59
CA MET A 298 -24.43 44.19 36.46
C MET A 298 -23.99 44.81 35.11
N LEU A 299 -23.97 46.15 35.02
CA LEU A 299 -23.52 46.86 33.85
C LEU A 299 -22.05 46.57 33.53
N TYR A 300 -21.16 46.64 34.54
CA TYR A 300 -19.74 46.32 34.38
C TYR A 300 -19.50 44.85 34.09
N ALA A 301 -20.28 43.96 34.64
CA ALA A 301 -20.15 42.50 34.37
C ALA A 301 -20.65 42.11 32.96
N SER A 302 -21.40 42.97 32.29
CA SER A 302 -21.84 42.77 30.91
C SER A 302 -20.87 43.35 29.86
N THR A 303 -19.85 44.09 30.29
CA THR A 303 -18.81 44.62 29.41
C THR A 303 -17.56 43.74 29.46
N ASP A 304 -16.97 43.45 28.31
CA ASP A 304 -15.69 42.69 28.17
C ASP A 304 -14.46 43.53 28.63
N ALA A 305 -14.62 44.37 29.63
CA ALA A 305 -13.53 45.16 30.19
C ALA A 305 -12.79 44.31 31.25
N ASN A 306 -11.73 43.65 30.80
CA ASN A 306 -10.63 43.21 31.62
C ASN A 306 -9.55 44.25 31.68
#